data_fe23fc475e08063d7c0f9777f71e3386
#
_entry.id   fe23fc475e08063d7c0f9777f71e3386
#
_cell.length_a   1.000
_cell.length_b   1.000
_cell.length_c   1.000
_cell.angle_alpha   90.00
_cell.angle_beta   90.00
_cell.angle_gamma   90.00
#
_symmetry.space_group_name_H-M   'P 1'
#
loop_
_entity.id
_entity.type
_entity.pdbx_description
1 polymer ?
#
loop_
_entity_poly.entity_id
_entity_poly.type
_entity_poly.pdbx_seq_one_letter_code
_entity_poly.pdbx_strand_id
1 'polypeptide(L)'
;MRKFFFTLIAALCCTSLMAGDISEFQVITDIDYVGDKHIGHQLDIYFPKADGKAKHPVIVHVYGSAWQMNNMKGTDRETVGVAALEAGYIFVTPNHRSVYDALFPAQINDIKAVVRYLRGNADKYGIDTSFIAMTGFSSGGHLSVLMGVTRNVREHTVGTETMDIEGSIGDYTNQSSWIHAVCEWSAPIDEEDMSCGTSILPDDVLDALVGCSKSDCPDRHVIYGAYTYLDASDAPMMLVYGKSDQVVPYCMGKKFYDNLRTIGIDAEMYSHNGDHEVAAEFTDEMITFFNRIKAANASSAIQTLNHQSPITNHKSILNGQLFILRDGKLFNAQGARVE
;
A
#
# COMPACT_ATOMS: atom_id res chain seq x y z
N MET A 1 33.54 47.93 -40.22
CA MET A 1 33.35 46.47 -40.03
C MET A 1 32.51 46.29 -38.75
N ARG A 2 31.20 46.07 -38.89
CA ARG A 2 30.27 45.82 -37.80
C ARG A 2 30.12 44.28 -37.66
N LYS A 3 30.54 43.73 -36.53
CA LYS A 3 30.31 42.29 -36.19
C LYS A 3 28.89 42.15 -35.66
N PHE A 4 28.06 41.39 -36.36
CA PHE A 4 26.76 40.91 -35.87
C PHE A 4 26.99 39.70 -34.95
N PHE A 5 26.62 39.82 -33.68
CA PHE A 5 26.47 38.69 -32.78
C PHE A 5 25.07 38.11 -32.95
N PHE A 6 24.99 36.90 -33.46
CA PHE A 6 23.77 36.11 -33.44
C PHE A 6 23.67 35.43 -32.06
N THR A 7 22.76 35.88 -31.23
CA THR A 7 22.41 35.21 -29.98
C THR A 7 21.40 34.12 -30.32
N LEU A 8 21.83 32.87 -30.24
CA LEU A 8 20.96 31.70 -30.39
C LEU A 8 20.16 31.54 -29.09
N ILE A 9 18.89 31.93 -29.07
CA ILE A 9 17.96 31.65 -28.00
C ILE A 9 17.50 30.19 -28.19
N ALA A 10 18.07 29.28 -27.40
CA ALA A 10 17.53 27.95 -27.23
C ALA A 10 16.22 28.05 -26.44
N ALA A 11 15.10 27.94 -27.15
CA ALA A 11 13.81 27.75 -26.51
C ALA A 11 13.81 26.38 -25.81
N LEU A 12 13.98 26.38 -24.49
CA LEU A 12 13.75 25.22 -23.64
C LEU A 12 12.23 24.97 -23.64
N CYS A 13 11.79 24.05 -24.49
CA CYS A 13 10.42 23.55 -24.46
C CYS A 13 10.28 22.71 -23.20
N CYS A 14 9.88 23.33 -22.08
CA CYS A 14 9.31 22.59 -20.96
C CYS A 14 8.02 21.96 -21.44
N THR A 15 8.07 20.70 -21.88
CA THR A 15 6.90 19.85 -21.92
C THR A 15 6.53 19.59 -20.47
N SER A 16 5.60 20.39 -19.92
CA SER A 16 4.84 19.96 -18.75
C SER A 16 4.19 18.65 -19.16
N LEU A 17 4.66 17.51 -18.59
CA LEU A 17 3.85 16.30 -18.58
C LEU A 17 2.53 16.70 -17.93
N MET A 18 1.48 16.78 -18.72
CA MET A 18 0.13 16.89 -18.20
C MET A 18 -0.13 15.58 -17.49
N ALA A 19 -0.28 15.60 -16.17
CA ALA A 19 -0.82 14.46 -15.44
C ALA A 19 -2.13 14.06 -16.11
N GLY A 20 -2.33 12.75 -16.36
CA GLY A 20 -3.56 12.25 -16.96
C GLY A 20 -4.77 12.68 -16.14
N ASP A 21 -5.93 12.76 -16.76
CA ASP A 21 -7.19 13.07 -16.08
C ASP A 21 -7.81 11.73 -15.62
N ILE A 22 -8.14 11.60 -14.34
CA ILE A 22 -8.78 10.41 -13.79
C ILE A 22 -10.10 10.05 -14.53
N SER A 23 -10.78 11.05 -15.09
CA SER A 23 -12.01 10.85 -15.87
C SER A 23 -11.82 10.05 -17.18
N GLU A 24 -10.58 9.87 -17.63
CA GLU A 24 -10.27 9.03 -18.78
C GLU A 24 -10.29 7.53 -18.47
N PHE A 25 -10.37 7.15 -17.19
CA PHE A 25 -10.32 5.78 -16.74
C PHE A 25 -11.71 5.25 -16.35
N GLN A 26 -11.95 3.98 -16.60
CA GLN A 26 -13.17 3.33 -16.16
C GLN A 26 -13.18 3.16 -14.64
N VAL A 27 -14.33 3.34 -14.01
CA VAL A 27 -14.50 3.18 -12.57
C VAL A 27 -15.79 2.44 -12.25
N ILE A 28 -15.75 1.61 -11.21
CA ILE A 28 -16.93 1.05 -10.53
C ILE A 28 -16.91 1.62 -9.12
N THR A 29 -17.94 2.39 -8.77
CA THR A 29 -18.03 3.10 -7.49
C THR A 29 -18.94 2.39 -6.50
N ASP A 30 -18.78 2.74 -5.21
CA ASP A 30 -19.67 2.37 -4.11
C ASP A 30 -19.88 0.86 -3.95
N ILE A 31 -18.83 0.08 -4.23
CA ILE A 31 -18.84 -1.36 -4.03
C ILE A 31 -18.80 -1.63 -2.52
N ASP A 32 -19.86 -2.25 -1.99
CA ASP A 32 -19.92 -2.73 -0.62
C ASP A 32 -19.10 -4.02 -0.49
N TYR A 33 -17.93 -3.94 0.15
CA TYR A 33 -17.01 -5.07 0.26
C TYR A 33 -17.28 -5.99 1.47
N VAL A 34 -18.21 -5.59 2.34
CA VAL A 34 -18.66 -6.38 3.50
C VAL A 34 -20.06 -6.94 3.28
N GLY A 35 -20.97 -6.19 2.62
CA GLY A 35 -22.34 -6.57 2.36
C GLY A 35 -23.34 -6.05 3.39
N ASP A 36 -22.95 -5.07 4.24
CA ASP A 36 -23.78 -4.53 5.32
C ASP A 36 -24.34 -3.12 5.05
N LYS A 37 -23.98 -2.53 3.91
CA LYS A 37 -24.39 -1.19 3.47
C LYS A 37 -23.82 -0.04 4.33
N HIS A 38 -22.83 -0.30 5.16
CA HIS A 38 -22.15 0.74 5.91
C HIS A 38 -21.28 1.59 4.97
N ILE A 39 -21.34 2.93 5.08
CA ILE A 39 -20.57 3.80 4.19
C ILE A 39 -19.05 3.59 4.32
N GLY A 40 -18.57 3.27 5.51
CA GLY A 40 -17.18 2.88 5.78
C GLY A 40 -16.76 1.56 5.13
N HIS A 41 -17.70 0.78 4.60
CA HIS A 41 -17.44 -0.49 3.93
C HIS A 41 -17.61 -0.42 2.41
N GLN A 42 -17.47 0.77 1.84
CA GLN A 42 -17.52 0.99 0.39
C GLN A 42 -16.11 1.22 -0.18
N LEU A 43 -15.91 0.78 -1.43
CA LEU A 43 -14.70 1.05 -2.19
C LEU A 43 -15.03 1.40 -3.65
N ASP A 44 -14.08 2.09 -4.31
CA ASP A 44 -14.10 2.31 -5.75
C ASP A 44 -12.94 1.56 -6.41
N ILE A 45 -13.19 1.01 -7.60
CA ILE A 45 -12.17 0.33 -8.43
C ILE A 45 -12.04 1.07 -9.75
N TYR A 46 -10.85 1.60 -10.03
CA TYR A 46 -10.48 2.22 -11.29
C TYR A 46 -9.64 1.24 -12.11
N PHE A 47 -9.87 1.21 -13.41
CA PHE A 47 -9.22 0.26 -14.31
C PHE A 47 -8.26 0.98 -15.25
N PRO A 48 -7.04 0.45 -15.48
CA PRO A 48 -6.11 1.01 -16.45
C PRO A 48 -6.68 0.95 -17.87
N LYS A 49 -6.14 1.76 -18.78
CA LYS A 49 -6.50 1.68 -20.21
C LYS A 49 -6.15 0.29 -20.74
N ALA A 50 -7.00 -0.20 -21.67
CA ALA A 50 -6.82 -1.53 -22.25
C ALA A 50 -5.44 -1.68 -22.91
N ASP A 51 -4.65 -2.65 -22.46
CA ASP A 51 -3.30 -2.97 -22.96
C ASP A 51 -3.17 -4.40 -23.49
N GLY A 52 -4.30 -5.09 -23.66
CA GLY A 52 -4.39 -6.48 -24.13
C GLY A 52 -4.14 -7.52 -23.05
N LYS A 53 -3.83 -7.16 -21.83
CA LYS A 53 -3.70 -8.09 -20.70
C LYS A 53 -5.08 -8.45 -20.14
N ALA A 54 -5.21 -9.70 -19.70
CA ALA A 54 -6.45 -10.19 -19.07
C ALA A 54 -6.54 -9.81 -17.58
N LYS A 55 -5.41 -9.57 -16.91
CA LYS A 55 -5.32 -9.25 -15.48
C LYS A 55 -4.25 -8.22 -15.21
N HIS A 56 -4.49 -7.38 -14.20
CA HIS A 56 -3.62 -6.31 -13.77
C HIS A 56 -3.30 -6.41 -12.28
N PRO A 57 -2.07 -6.08 -11.85
CA PRO A 57 -1.75 -5.94 -10.43
C PRO A 57 -2.52 -4.77 -9.82
N VAL A 58 -2.59 -4.73 -8.49
CA VAL A 58 -3.42 -3.77 -7.76
C VAL A 58 -2.57 -2.87 -6.88
N ILE A 59 -2.93 -1.59 -6.84
CA ILE A 59 -2.53 -0.65 -5.80
C ILE A 59 -3.80 -0.21 -5.05
N VAL A 60 -3.82 -0.41 -3.74
CA VAL A 60 -4.88 0.08 -2.84
C VAL A 60 -4.37 1.32 -2.13
N HIS A 61 -5.10 2.43 -2.22
CA HIS A 61 -4.75 3.69 -1.56
C HIS A 61 -5.76 4.04 -0.46
N VAL A 62 -5.25 4.28 0.75
CA VAL A 62 -6.05 4.66 1.92
C VAL A 62 -5.81 6.13 2.26
N TYR A 63 -6.90 6.90 2.35
CA TYR A 63 -6.87 8.33 2.66
C TYR A 63 -6.44 8.65 4.10
N GLY A 64 -5.93 9.87 4.32
CA GLY A 64 -5.67 10.44 5.64
C GLY A 64 -6.89 11.16 6.20
N SER A 65 -7.15 11.00 7.50
CA SER A 65 -8.27 11.66 8.19
C SER A 65 -8.12 11.66 9.72
N ALA A 66 -6.93 11.37 10.25
CA ALA A 66 -6.74 11.07 11.67
C ALA A 66 -7.72 9.99 12.18
N TRP A 67 -8.07 9.01 11.32
CA TRP A 67 -9.06 7.94 11.54
C TRP A 67 -10.49 8.41 11.84
N GLN A 68 -10.79 9.70 11.70
CA GLN A 68 -12.07 10.31 12.10
C GLN A 68 -13.16 10.27 11.02
N MET A 69 -12.80 10.00 9.76
CA MET A 69 -13.73 9.98 8.64
C MET A 69 -13.91 8.58 8.08
N ASN A 70 -15.11 8.28 7.58
CA ASN A 70 -15.47 6.97 7.01
C ASN A 70 -15.97 7.06 5.56
N ASN A 71 -15.76 8.21 4.87
CA ASN A 71 -16.36 8.49 3.56
C ASN A 71 -15.45 9.35 2.66
N MET A 72 -14.13 9.19 2.74
CA MET A 72 -13.16 9.98 1.97
C MET A 72 -12.47 9.18 0.85
N LYS A 73 -13.02 8.02 0.45
CA LYS A 73 -12.51 7.29 -0.73
C LYS A 73 -12.44 8.19 -1.95
N GLY A 74 -11.45 7.99 -2.80
CA GLY A 74 -11.19 8.84 -3.97
C GLY A 74 -10.32 10.06 -3.68
N THR A 75 -9.90 10.31 -2.44
CA THR A 75 -8.83 11.28 -2.15
C THR A 75 -7.54 10.82 -2.83
N ASP A 76 -6.72 11.76 -3.32
CA ASP A 76 -5.45 11.52 -4.02
C ASP A 76 -5.55 10.72 -5.34
N ARG A 77 -6.77 10.47 -5.86
CA ARG A 77 -6.94 9.76 -7.13
C ARG A 77 -6.34 10.49 -8.34
N GLU A 78 -6.31 11.83 -8.31
CA GLU A 78 -5.74 12.66 -9.39
C GLU A 78 -4.20 12.64 -9.41
N THR A 79 -3.57 12.19 -8.32
CA THR A 79 -2.12 12.07 -8.18
C THR A 79 -1.71 10.60 -8.16
N VAL A 80 -1.87 9.94 -7.02
CA VAL A 80 -1.52 8.52 -6.83
C VAL A 80 -2.32 7.60 -7.76
N GLY A 81 -3.62 7.87 -7.92
CA GLY A 81 -4.51 7.05 -8.76
C GLY A 81 -4.13 7.11 -10.23
N VAL A 82 -3.92 8.31 -10.77
CA VAL A 82 -3.51 8.47 -12.18
C VAL A 82 -2.18 7.80 -12.43
N ALA A 83 -1.16 8.01 -11.57
CA ALA A 83 0.15 7.37 -11.71
C ALA A 83 0.04 5.83 -11.72
N ALA A 84 -0.79 5.26 -10.83
CA ALA A 84 -1.03 3.82 -10.78
C ALA A 84 -1.69 3.29 -12.08
N LEU A 85 -2.71 3.97 -12.57
CA LEU A 85 -3.48 3.58 -13.74
C LEU A 85 -2.67 3.68 -15.04
N GLU A 86 -1.87 4.74 -15.19
CA GLU A 86 -0.94 4.92 -16.33
C GLU A 86 0.15 3.85 -16.34
N ALA A 87 0.58 3.40 -15.17
CA ALA A 87 1.53 2.29 -15.02
C ALA A 87 0.90 0.89 -15.21
N GLY A 88 -0.41 0.81 -15.51
CA GLY A 88 -1.13 -0.43 -15.79
C GLY A 88 -1.57 -1.20 -14.54
N TYR A 89 -1.67 -0.55 -13.39
CA TYR A 89 -2.28 -1.11 -12.19
C TYR A 89 -3.78 -0.82 -12.14
N ILE A 90 -4.54 -1.73 -11.56
CA ILE A 90 -5.88 -1.41 -11.03
C ILE A 90 -5.66 -0.56 -9.79
N PHE A 91 -6.35 0.57 -9.69
CA PHE A 91 -6.32 1.44 -8.53
C PHE A 91 -7.60 1.28 -7.71
N VAL A 92 -7.45 1.02 -6.41
CA VAL A 92 -8.58 0.81 -5.49
C VAL A 92 -8.49 1.81 -4.35
N THR A 93 -9.60 2.47 -4.06
CA THR A 93 -9.67 3.40 -2.95
C THR A 93 -10.86 3.05 -2.05
N PRO A 94 -10.59 2.47 -0.86
CA PRO A 94 -11.63 2.11 0.09
C PRO A 94 -11.94 3.22 1.08
N ASN A 95 -13.15 3.20 1.61
CA ASN A 95 -13.45 3.72 2.93
C ASN A 95 -13.07 2.68 4.01
N HIS A 96 -13.00 3.13 5.25
CA HIS A 96 -12.92 2.33 6.46
C HIS A 96 -13.79 2.97 7.54
N ARG A 97 -14.14 2.23 8.59
CA ARG A 97 -14.84 2.79 9.75
C ARG A 97 -14.00 3.88 10.43
N SER A 98 -14.65 4.92 10.85
CA SER A 98 -14.05 5.97 11.69
C SER A 98 -13.97 5.53 13.15
N VAL A 99 -13.25 6.32 13.97
CA VAL A 99 -13.23 6.15 15.44
C VAL A 99 -14.60 6.31 16.07
N TYR A 100 -15.52 7.01 15.39
CA TYR A 100 -16.90 7.21 15.84
C TYR A 100 -17.82 6.02 15.49
N ASP A 101 -17.44 5.19 14.54
CA ASP A 101 -18.14 3.96 14.18
C ASP A 101 -17.65 2.79 15.05
N ALA A 102 -16.34 2.66 15.23
CA ALA A 102 -15.71 1.62 16.05
C ALA A 102 -14.25 1.97 16.38
N LEU A 103 -13.79 1.54 17.55
CA LEU A 103 -12.41 1.73 18.00
C LEU A 103 -11.44 0.80 17.23
N PHE A 104 -10.15 1.10 17.31
CA PHE A 104 -9.11 0.17 16.87
C PHE A 104 -9.28 -1.20 17.57
N PRO A 105 -9.18 -2.31 16.84
CA PRO A 105 -8.59 -2.50 15.51
C PRO A 105 -9.59 -2.50 14.33
N ALA A 106 -10.76 -1.90 14.47
CA ALA A 106 -11.79 -1.92 13.42
C ALA A 106 -11.26 -1.41 12.07
N GLN A 107 -10.44 -0.36 12.06
CA GLN A 107 -9.91 0.26 10.86
C GLN A 107 -8.98 -0.69 10.08
N ILE A 108 -8.07 -1.37 10.78
CA ILE A 108 -7.18 -2.35 10.12
C ILE A 108 -7.95 -3.59 9.67
N ASN A 109 -8.96 -4.03 10.42
CA ASN A 109 -9.82 -5.15 10.02
C ASN A 109 -10.56 -4.86 8.72
N ASP A 110 -11.01 -3.60 8.53
CA ASP A 110 -11.67 -3.14 7.31
C ASP A 110 -10.73 -3.22 6.11
N ILE A 111 -9.50 -2.70 6.24
CA ILE A 111 -8.51 -2.72 5.16
C ILE A 111 -8.09 -4.16 4.82
N LYS A 112 -7.95 -5.03 5.81
CA LYS A 112 -7.73 -6.47 5.58
C LYS A 112 -8.90 -7.12 4.83
N ALA A 113 -10.15 -6.75 5.16
CA ALA A 113 -11.33 -7.22 4.43
C ALA A 113 -11.35 -6.74 2.98
N VAL A 114 -10.90 -5.50 2.70
CA VAL A 114 -10.72 -4.99 1.32
C VAL A 114 -9.81 -5.92 0.52
N VAL A 115 -8.63 -6.26 1.04
CA VAL A 115 -7.68 -7.13 0.32
C VAL A 115 -8.26 -8.54 0.11
N ARG A 116 -8.94 -9.09 1.12
CA ARG A 116 -9.66 -10.37 0.98
C ARG A 116 -10.76 -10.33 -0.08
N TYR A 117 -11.55 -9.24 -0.10
CA TYR A 117 -12.59 -9.01 -1.12
C TYR A 117 -12.00 -8.95 -2.54
N LEU A 118 -10.91 -8.23 -2.74
CA LEU A 118 -10.24 -8.14 -4.04
C LEU A 118 -9.74 -9.50 -4.51
N ARG A 119 -9.15 -10.31 -3.63
CA ARG A 119 -8.72 -11.68 -3.96
C ARG A 119 -9.89 -12.59 -4.30
N GLY A 120 -10.97 -12.52 -3.52
CA GLY A 120 -12.19 -13.33 -3.76
C GLY A 120 -12.92 -12.98 -5.05
N ASN A 121 -12.76 -11.75 -5.54
CA ASN A 121 -13.37 -11.26 -6.78
C ASN A 121 -12.35 -11.07 -7.93
N ALA A 122 -11.18 -11.70 -7.85
CA ALA A 122 -10.08 -11.46 -8.78
C ALA A 122 -10.46 -11.69 -10.25
N ASP A 123 -11.20 -12.76 -10.54
CA ASP A 123 -11.65 -13.06 -11.90
C ASP A 123 -12.70 -12.06 -12.39
N LYS A 124 -13.58 -11.60 -11.49
CA LYS A 124 -14.63 -10.62 -11.82
C LYS A 124 -14.06 -9.28 -12.28
N TYR A 125 -12.98 -8.84 -11.64
CA TYR A 125 -12.39 -7.51 -11.88
C TYR A 125 -11.07 -7.56 -12.67
N GLY A 126 -10.66 -8.74 -13.16
CA GLY A 126 -9.38 -8.86 -13.88
C GLY A 126 -8.16 -8.55 -13.01
N ILE A 127 -8.17 -8.99 -11.74
CA ILE A 127 -7.09 -8.74 -10.79
C ILE A 127 -6.03 -9.84 -10.89
N ASP A 128 -4.77 -9.42 -11.01
CA ASP A 128 -3.61 -10.28 -10.77
C ASP A 128 -3.24 -10.26 -9.29
N THR A 129 -3.68 -11.28 -8.56
CA THR A 129 -3.43 -11.42 -7.12
C THR A 129 -2.00 -11.73 -6.75
N SER A 130 -1.11 -11.94 -7.72
CA SER A 130 0.31 -12.16 -7.49
C SER A 130 1.04 -10.89 -7.04
N PHE A 131 0.42 -9.72 -7.25
CA PHE A 131 0.94 -8.46 -6.74
C PHE A 131 -0.19 -7.52 -6.34
N ILE A 132 -0.38 -7.34 -5.05
CA ILE A 132 -1.24 -6.33 -4.43
C ILE A 132 -0.34 -5.48 -3.54
N ALA A 133 -0.23 -4.20 -3.84
CA ALA A 133 0.49 -3.22 -3.04
C ALA A 133 -0.48 -2.28 -2.32
N MET A 134 0.00 -1.68 -1.24
CA MET A 134 -0.73 -0.67 -0.48
C MET A 134 -0.01 0.67 -0.55
N THR A 135 -0.78 1.73 -0.58
CA THR A 135 -0.28 3.08 -0.32
C THR A 135 -1.30 3.82 0.54
N GLY A 136 -0.87 4.85 1.24
CA GLY A 136 -1.78 5.62 2.06
C GLY A 136 -1.14 6.87 2.62
N PHE A 137 -1.98 7.86 2.92
CA PHE A 137 -1.57 9.15 3.45
C PHE A 137 -1.93 9.28 4.92
N SER A 138 -1.04 9.83 5.76
CA SER A 138 -1.33 10.14 7.17
C SER A 138 -1.86 8.90 7.92
N SER A 139 -3.04 8.96 8.53
CA SER A 139 -3.70 7.81 9.16
C SER A 139 -3.93 6.63 8.19
N GLY A 140 -4.15 6.89 6.90
CA GLY A 140 -4.18 5.84 5.87
C GLY A 140 -2.80 5.25 5.59
N GLY A 141 -1.75 6.05 5.71
CA GLY A 141 -0.36 5.59 5.68
C GLY A 141 -0.07 4.63 6.84
N HIS A 142 -0.51 4.95 8.06
CA HIS A 142 -0.43 4.07 9.22
C HIS A 142 -1.12 2.72 8.96
N LEU A 143 -2.36 2.73 8.45
CA LEU A 143 -3.06 1.49 8.11
C LEU A 143 -2.33 0.69 7.03
N SER A 144 -1.71 1.37 6.05
CA SER A 144 -0.90 0.72 5.02
C SER A 144 0.38 0.09 5.60
N VAL A 145 1.05 0.76 6.54
CA VAL A 145 2.20 0.22 7.27
C VAL A 145 1.77 -0.99 8.10
N LEU A 146 0.67 -0.90 8.84
CA LEU A 146 0.12 -2.04 9.60
C LEU A 146 -0.16 -3.24 8.70
N MET A 147 -0.71 -3.04 7.50
CA MET A 147 -0.88 -4.12 6.52
C MET A 147 0.45 -4.77 6.14
N GLY A 148 1.53 -4.00 6.08
CA GLY A 148 2.87 -4.49 5.77
C GLY A 148 3.50 -5.32 6.89
N VAL A 149 3.26 -4.96 8.16
CA VAL A 149 3.90 -5.59 9.34
C VAL A 149 3.01 -6.62 10.05
N THR A 150 1.74 -6.76 9.66
CA THR A 150 0.81 -7.72 10.31
C THR A 150 0.42 -8.89 9.42
N ARG A 151 1.30 -9.30 8.50
CA ARG A 151 1.04 -10.34 7.50
C ARG A 151 0.53 -11.66 8.10
N ASN A 152 1.12 -12.09 9.21
CA ASN A 152 0.83 -13.37 9.86
C ASN A 152 0.18 -13.21 11.25
N VAL A 153 -0.26 -11.99 11.58
CA VAL A 153 -0.81 -11.66 12.89
C VAL A 153 -2.33 -11.80 12.84
N ARG A 154 -2.90 -12.77 13.56
CA ARG A 154 -4.35 -12.87 13.76
C ARG A 154 -4.79 -12.09 14.97
N GLU A 155 -4.26 -12.44 16.12
CA GLU A 155 -4.49 -11.78 17.41
C GLU A 155 -3.16 -11.33 17.96
N HIS A 156 -3.16 -10.23 18.70
CA HIS A 156 -1.98 -9.77 19.40
C HIS A 156 -2.33 -9.39 20.83
N THR A 157 -1.45 -9.80 21.76
CA THR A 157 -1.62 -9.56 23.19
C THR A 157 -0.46 -8.76 23.73
N VAL A 158 -0.77 -7.66 24.42
CA VAL A 158 0.18 -6.87 25.21
C VAL A 158 -0.39 -6.76 26.63
N GLY A 159 0.37 -7.18 27.62
CA GLY A 159 -0.11 -7.20 29.02
C GLY A 159 -1.41 -8.00 29.15
N THR A 160 -2.51 -7.33 29.49
CA THR A 160 -3.83 -7.94 29.65
C THR A 160 -4.77 -7.72 28.46
N GLU A 161 -4.37 -6.92 27.47
CA GLU A 161 -5.18 -6.59 26.31
C GLU A 161 -4.88 -7.55 25.15
N THR A 162 -5.93 -8.06 24.52
CA THR A 162 -5.84 -8.87 23.29
C THR A 162 -6.74 -8.28 22.23
N MET A 163 -6.21 -8.06 21.03
CA MET A 163 -6.97 -7.55 19.89
C MET A 163 -6.89 -8.49 18.70
N ASP A 164 -8.02 -8.70 18.01
CA ASP A 164 -8.09 -9.40 16.72
C ASP A 164 -7.64 -8.44 15.61
N ILE A 165 -6.40 -8.57 15.19
CA ILE A 165 -5.78 -7.73 14.16
C ILE A 165 -6.20 -8.16 12.74
N GLU A 166 -6.51 -9.44 12.52
CA GLU A 166 -6.94 -9.94 11.21
C GLU A 166 -8.39 -9.58 10.90
N GLY A 167 -9.27 -9.66 11.87
CA GLY A 167 -10.70 -9.49 11.69
C GLY A 167 -11.36 -10.58 10.84
N SER A 168 -12.68 -10.61 10.91
CA SER A 168 -13.49 -11.64 10.23
C SER A 168 -14.69 -11.07 9.49
N ILE A 169 -14.70 -9.75 9.22
CA ILE A 169 -15.81 -9.11 8.48
C ILE A 169 -15.78 -9.46 6.98
N GLY A 170 -16.96 -9.47 6.35
CA GLY A 170 -17.16 -9.80 4.94
C GLY A 170 -17.12 -11.30 4.62
N ASP A 171 -17.44 -11.65 3.38
CA ASP A 171 -17.65 -13.03 2.94
C ASP A 171 -16.38 -13.81 2.61
N TYR A 172 -15.23 -13.12 2.48
CA TYR A 172 -13.99 -13.71 1.94
C TYR A 172 -12.93 -13.99 3.03
N THR A 173 -13.36 -14.41 4.21
CA THR A 173 -12.47 -14.70 5.36
C THR A 173 -11.50 -15.86 5.12
N ASN A 174 -11.74 -16.67 4.10
CA ASN A 174 -10.86 -17.75 3.64
C ASN A 174 -9.74 -17.26 2.70
N GLN A 175 -9.79 -16.00 2.25
CA GLN A 175 -8.73 -15.40 1.44
C GLN A 175 -7.65 -14.77 2.33
N SER A 176 -6.45 -14.66 1.80
CA SER A 176 -5.35 -13.97 2.48
C SER A 176 -5.54 -12.44 2.43
N SER A 177 -5.25 -11.76 3.53
CA SER A 177 -5.24 -10.30 3.62
C SER A 177 -3.86 -9.68 3.34
N TRP A 178 -2.78 -10.46 3.24
CA TRP A 178 -1.43 -9.94 3.10
C TRP A 178 -1.16 -9.26 1.76
N ILE A 179 -0.20 -8.35 1.76
CA ILE A 179 0.21 -7.52 0.63
C ILE A 179 1.70 -7.70 0.33
N HIS A 180 2.16 -7.16 -0.81
CA HIS A 180 3.51 -7.40 -1.32
C HIS A 180 4.48 -6.24 -1.11
N ALA A 181 3.97 -5.01 -1.00
CA ALA A 181 4.76 -3.81 -0.80
C ALA A 181 3.89 -2.67 -0.25
N VAL A 182 4.51 -1.71 0.42
CA VAL A 182 3.88 -0.50 0.95
C VAL A 182 4.61 0.73 0.43
N CYS A 183 3.85 1.78 0.08
CA CYS A 183 4.35 3.14 0.00
C CYS A 183 3.51 4.02 0.93
N GLU A 184 4.11 4.57 1.96
CA GLU A 184 3.41 5.45 2.89
C GLU A 184 3.82 6.91 2.72
N TRP A 185 2.88 7.83 2.96
CA TRP A 185 3.04 9.27 2.87
C TRP A 185 2.73 9.87 4.23
N SER A 186 3.77 10.34 4.93
CA SER A 186 3.67 10.99 6.25
C SER A 186 2.83 10.19 7.27
N ALA A 187 3.08 8.87 7.38
CA ALA A 187 2.35 8.00 8.30
C ALA A 187 2.76 8.22 9.77
N PRO A 188 1.84 8.36 10.72
CA PRO A 188 2.14 8.24 12.14
C PRO A 188 2.41 6.77 12.47
N ILE A 189 3.64 6.44 12.87
CA ILE A 189 4.09 5.05 13.08
C ILE A 189 3.84 4.57 14.50
N ASP A 190 4.16 5.43 15.46
CA ASP A 190 4.05 5.15 16.88
C ASP A 190 3.91 6.44 17.69
N GLU A 191 3.17 6.41 18.78
CA GLU A 191 2.93 7.58 19.62
C GLU A 191 4.21 8.14 20.25
N GLU A 192 5.11 7.27 20.70
CA GLU A 192 6.35 7.70 21.37
C GLU A 192 7.26 8.48 20.43
N ASP A 193 7.24 8.14 19.14
CA ASP A 193 8.06 8.79 18.13
C ASP A 193 7.50 10.15 17.69
N MET A 194 6.22 10.45 17.95
CA MET A 194 5.65 11.77 17.72
C MET A 194 6.39 12.87 18.50
N SER A 195 6.97 12.53 19.64
CA SER A 195 7.73 13.46 20.50
C SER A 195 9.11 13.85 19.96
N CYS A 196 9.60 13.23 18.90
CA CYS A 196 10.91 13.55 18.31
C CYS A 196 10.94 14.90 17.61
N GLY A 197 9.79 15.47 17.29
CA GLY A 197 9.63 16.76 16.64
C GLY A 197 8.46 17.55 17.22
N THR A 198 8.03 18.57 16.49
CA THR A 198 6.81 19.31 16.85
C THR A 198 5.63 18.69 16.09
N SER A 199 4.55 18.39 16.80
CA SER A 199 3.27 17.97 16.20
C SER A 199 2.16 18.90 16.68
N ILE A 200 1.29 19.28 15.75
CA ILE A 200 0.05 20.04 16.06
C ILE A 200 -1.15 19.14 16.24
N LEU A 201 -1.00 17.82 16.12
CA LEU A 201 -2.08 16.89 16.42
C LEU A 201 -2.42 17.00 17.90
N PRO A 202 -3.73 17.12 18.22
CA PRO A 202 -4.17 17.03 19.60
C PRO A 202 -3.82 15.69 20.23
N ASP A 203 -3.41 15.68 21.50
CA ASP A 203 -3.03 14.46 22.22
C ASP A 203 -4.16 13.42 22.28
N ASP A 204 -5.43 13.89 22.24
CA ASP A 204 -6.62 13.05 22.30
C ASP A 204 -6.98 12.32 20.98
N VAL A 205 -6.28 12.59 19.89
CA VAL A 205 -6.54 11.89 18.59
C VAL A 205 -6.27 10.40 18.69
N LEU A 206 -5.17 10.03 19.33
CA LEU A 206 -4.81 8.62 19.55
C LEU A 206 -5.68 7.99 20.64
N ASP A 207 -6.00 8.74 21.69
CA ASP A 207 -6.95 8.32 22.72
C ASP A 207 -8.34 8.00 22.11
N ALA A 208 -8.77 8.80 21.13
CA ALA A 208 -10.01 8.53 20.42
C ALA A 208 -9.94 7.26 19.56
N LEU A 209 -8.78 6.97 18.95
CA LEU A 209 -8.59 5.75 18.16
C LEU A 209 -8.67 4.49 19.02
N VAL A 210 -7.98 4.48 20.16
CA VAL A 210 -7.90 3.30 21.04
C VAL A 210 -9.00 3.24 22.10
N GLY A 211 -9.71 4.36 22.32
CA GLY A 211 -10.87 4.47 23.21
C GLY A 211 -10.57 4.86 24.66
N CYS A 212 -9.32 5.18 24.99
CA CYS A 212 -8.91 5.58 26.33
C CYS A 212 -7.56 6.29 26.27
N SER A 213 -7.23 7.07 27.33
CA SER A 213 -5.94 7.73 27.43
C SER A 213 -4.79 6.71 27.59
N LYS A 214 -3.59 7.08 27.18
CA LYS A 214 -2.39 6.24 27.36
C LYS A 214 -2.14 5.88 28.82
N SER A 215 -2.48 6.76 29.76
CA SER A 215 -2.34 6.49 31.19
C SER A 215 -3.33 5.44 31.71
N ASP A 216 -4.53 5.33 31.10
CA ASP A 216 -5.58 4.39 31.52
C ASP A 216 -5.45 3.02 30.85
N CYS A 217 -4.95 2.98 29.61
CA CYS A 217 -4.83 1.74 28.83
C CYS A 217 -3.52 1.68 28.01
N PRO A 218 -2.34 1.71 28.65
CA PRO A 218 -1.06 1.74 27.94
C PRO A 218 -0.87 0.56 26.96
N ASP A 219 -1.40 -0.62 27.31
CA ASP A 219 -1.28 -1.81 26.47
C ASP A 219 -1.97 -1.66 25.12
N ARG A 220 -3.11 -0.96 25.06
CA ARG A 220 -3.83 -0.66 23.79
C ARG A 220 -3.03 0.30 22.92
N HIS A 221 -2.38 1.29 23.52
CA HIS A 221 -1.52 2.24 22.84
C HIS A 221 -0.25 1.56 22.26
N VAL A 222 0.21 0.48 22.85
CA VAL A 222 1.27 -0.35 22.25
C VAL A 222 0.74 -1.17 21.08
N ILE A 223 -0.46 -1.75 21.18
CA ILE A 223 -1.01 -2.65 20.16
C ILE A 223 -1.30 -1.90 18.84
N TYR A 224 -1.67 -0.61 18.86
CA TYR A 224 -1.92 0.11 17.61
C TYR A 224 -0.62 0.49 16.87
N GLY A 225 0.52 0.57 17.57
CA GLY A 225 1.81 0.99 17.02
C GLY A 225 2.43 -0.06 16.08
N ALA A 226 2.97 0.38 14.94
CA ALA A 226 3.55 -0.53 13.95
C ALA A 226 4.80 -1.26 14.43
N TYR A 227 5.58 -0.66 15.34
CA TYR A 227 6.78 -1.30 15.91
C TYR A 227 6.48 -2.61 16.64
N THR A 228 5.28 -2.75 17.19
CA THR A 228 4.82 -3.94 17.91
C THR A 228 4.90 -5.22 17.06
N TYR A 229 4.78 -5.09 15.74
CA TYR A 229 4.70 -6.21 14.81
C TYR A 229 5.96 -6.39 13.96
N LEU A 230 6.89 -5.47 14.04
CA LEU A 230 8.01 -5.35 13.10
C LEU A 230 8.94 -6.56 13.16
N ASP A 231 9.07 -7.30 12.05
CA ASP A 231 10.00 -8.41 11.90
C ASP A 231 10.62 -8.50 10.48
N ALA A 232 11.60 -9.40 10.31
CA ALA A 232 12.34 -9.53 9.05
C ALA A 232 11.53 -10.14 7.88
N SER A 233 10.29 -10.60 8.12
CA SER A 233 9.40 -11.15 7.08
C SER A 233 8.40 -10.11 6.54
N ASP A 234 8.47 -8.88 7.04
CA ASP A 234 7.56 -7.80 6.67
C ASP A 234 7.72 -7.35 5.22
N ALA A 235 6.68 -6.70 4.72
CA ALA A 235 6.68 -6.24 3.34
C ALA A 235 7.74 -5.15 3.11
N PRO A 236 8.39 -5.09 1.93
CA PRO A 236 9.19 -3.96 1.51
C PRO A 236 8.42 -2.65 1.58
N MET A 237 9.08 -1.55 1.99
CA MET A 237 8.42 -0.28 2.24
C MET A 237 9.15 0.91 1.61
N MET A 238 8.39 1.82 0.99
CA MET A 238 8.83 3.15 0.60
C MET A 238 8.17 4.18 1.51
N LEU A 239 8.95 5.11 2.04
CA LEU A 239 8.51 6.14 2.97
C LEU A 239 8.73 7.52 2.36
N VAL A 240 7.73 8.40 2.45
CA VAL A 240 7.83 9.79 1.96
C VAL A 240 7.36 10.76 3.03
N TYR A 241 8.20 11.72 3.40
CA TYR A 241 7.90 12.68 4.46
C TYR A 241 8.29 14.11 4.10
N GLY A 242 7.44 15.07 4.50
CA GLY A 242 7.75 16.49 4.50
C GLY A 242 8.71 16.88 5.63
N LYS A 243 9.79 17.61 5.30
CA LYS A 243 10.74 18.10 6.33
C LYS A 243 10.15 19.21 7.20
N SER A 244 9.12 19.88 6.70
CA SER A 244 8.39 20.94 7.41
C SER A 244 7.05 20.45 7.96
N ASP A 245 6.80 19.12 7.92
CA ASP A 245 5.58 18.51 8.41
C ASP A 245 5.38 18.80 9.90
N GLN A 246 4.27 19.51 10.22
CA GLN A 246 3.91 19.88 11.58
C GLN A 246 2.86 18.94 12.19
N VAL A 247 2.34 17.99 11.41
CA VAL A 247 1.36 16.99 11.84
C VAL A 247 2.06 15.71 12.25
N VAL A 248 2.87 15.15 11.34
CA VAL A 248 3.66 13.94 11.59
C VAL A 248 5.13 14.25 11.37
N PRO A 249 5.94 14.34 12.43
CA PRO A 249 7.32 14.80 12.33
C PRO A 249 8.19 13.91 11.41
N TYR A 250 8.98 14.53 10.53
CA TYR A 250 9.93 13.84 9.65
C TYR A 250 10.85 12.86 10.40
N CYS A 251 11.27 13.21 11.63
CA CYS A 251 12.15 12.36 12.43
C CYS A 251 11.51 11.01 12.79
N MET A 252 10.19 10.92 12.90
CA MET A 252 9.48 9.66 13.09
C MET A 252 9.70 8.72 11.89
N GLY A 253 9.43 9.18 10.67
CA GLY A 253 9.66 8.39 9.46
C GLY A 253 11.13 7.99 9.31
N LYS A 254 12.07 8.91 9.62
CA LYS A 254 13.50 8.60 9.58
C LYS A 254 13.89 7.49 10.56
N LYS A 255 13.37 7.53 11.79
CA LYS A 255 13.60 6.49 12.78
C LYS A 255 13.01 5.14 12.36
N PHE A 256 11.80 5.15 11.81
CA PHE A 256 11.16 3.95 11.30
C PHE A 256 11.94 3.34 10.14
N TYR A 257 12.35 4.16 9.16
CA TYR A 257 13.24 3.73 8.07
C TYR A 257 14.51 3.06 8.57
N ASP A 258 15.20 3.67 9.54
CA ASP A 258 16.44 3.12 10.11
C ASP A 258 16.20 1.75 10.77
N ASN A 259 15.06 1.56 11.45
CA ASN A 259 14.69 0.27 12.03
C ASN A 259 14.41 -0.78 10.95
N LEU A 260 13.63 -0.44 9.90
CA LEU A 260 13.38 -1.34 8.76
C LEU A 260 14.70 -1.82 8.15
N ARG A 261 15.63 -0.90 7.90
CA ARG A 261 16.96 -1.24 7.35
C ARG A 261 17.79 -2.11 8.29
N THR A 262 17.71 -1.85 9.59
CA THR A 262 18.47 -2.60 10.61
C THR A 262 18.03 -4.07 10.69
N ILE A 263 16.73 -4.34 10.57
CA ILE A 263 16.20 -5.71 10.59
C ILE A 263 16.25 -6.39 9.21
N GLY A 264 16.71 -5.68 8.16
CA GLY A 264 16.94 -6.24 6.84
C GLY A 264 15.78 -6.11 5.86
N ILE A 265 14.76 -5.31 6.19
CA ILE A 265 13.66 -5.00 5.27
C ILE A 265 14.20 -4.14 4.11
N ASP A 266 13.76 -4.44 2.89
CA ASP A 266 14.01 -3.62 1.71
C ASP A 266 13.18 -2.34 1.84
N ALA A 267 13.84 -1.23 2.20
CA ALA A 267 13.20 0.04 2.43
C ALA A 267 13.91 1.17 1.70
N GLU A 268 13.12 2.10 1.16
CA GLU A 268 13.54 3.36 0.55
C GLU A 268 12.88 4.53 1.30
N MET A 269 13.58 5.66 1.40
CA MET A 269 13.02 6.86 2.02
C MET A 269 13.28 8.08 1.18
N TYR A 270 12.24 8.84 0.95
CA TYR A 270 12.25 10.12 0.24
C TYR A 270 11.76 11.24 1.15
N SER A 271 12.15 12.47 0.85
CA SER A 271 11.70 13.63 1.62
C SER A 271 11.66 14.88 0.75
N HIS A 272 10.68 15.72 1.01
CA HIS A 272 10.53 17.04 0.38
C HIS A 272 10.59 18.16 1.43
N ASN A 273 10.64 19.40 0.97
CA ASN A 273 10.70 20.56 1.87
C ASN A 273 9.30 21.07 2.28
N GLY A 274 8.22 20.41 1.80
CA GLY A 274 6.84 20.73 2.10
C GLY A 274 6.39 20.28 3.48
N ASP A 275 5.09 20.44 3.72
CA ASP A 275 4.37 20.12 4.94
C ASP A 275 3.71 18.72 4.84
N HIS A 276 2.60 18.51 5.52
CA HIS A 276 1.84 17.27 5.60
C HIS A 276 1.01 17.02 4.34
N GLU A 277 1.55 16.31 3.36
CA GLU A 277 0.93 16.14 2.04
C GLU A 277 1.37 14.84 1.34
N VAL A 278 0.60 14.43 0.32
CA VAL A 278 1.05 13.49 -0.69
C VAL A 278 1.90 14.25 -1.71
N ALA A 279 3.19 14.05 -1.67
CA ALA A 279 4.14 14.74 -2.56
C ALA A 279 4.12 14.13 -3.96
N ALA A 280 3.38 14.76 -4.87
CA ALA A 280 3.14 14.27 -6.23
C ALA A 280 4.43 13.99 -7.03
N GLU A 281 5.52 14.70 -6.72
CA GLU A 281 6.82 14.49 -7.34
C GLU A 281 7.45 13.12 -7.10
N PHE A 282 6.97 12.34 -6.13
CA PHE A 282 7.47 10.99 -5.83
C PHE A 282 6.52 9.86 -6.29
N THR A 283 5.49 10.15 -7.06
CA THR A 283 4.60 9.11 -7.59
C THR A 283 5.31 8.18 -8.58
N ASP A 284 6.25 8.70 -9.37
CA ASP A 284 7.06 7.90 -10.29
C ASP A 284 8.02 6.98 -9.54
N GLU A 285 8.61 7.45 -8.43
CA GLU A 285 9.44 6.64 -7.53
C GLU A 285 8.61 5.53 -6.88
N MET A 286 7.39 5.81 -6.44
CA MET A 286 6.46 4.79 -5.93
C MET A 286 6.19 3.70 -6.97
N ILE A 287 5.89 4.08 -8.20
CA ILE A 287 5.65 3.12 -9.29
C ILE A 287 6.92 2.32 -9.61
N THR A 288 8.08 2.96 -9.63
CA THR A 288 9.38 2.32 -9.84
C THR A 288 9.67 1.31 -8.73
N PHE A 289 9.46 1.68 -7.47
CA PHE A 289 9.60 0.81 -6.31
C PHE A 289 8.67 -0.41 -6.43
N PHE A 290 7.37 -0.22 -6.67
CA PHE A 290 6.43 -1.33 -6.81
C PHE A 290 6.76 -2.25 -7.98
N ASN A 291 7.17 -1.72 -9.12
CA ASN A 291 7.59 -2.54 -10.27
C ASN A 291 8.84 -3.37 -9.95
N ARG A 292 9.82 -2.81 -9.21
CA ARG A 292 11.01 -3.51 -8.75
C ARG A 292 10.65 -4.69 -7.84
N ILE A 293 9.81 -4.46 -6.83
CA ILE A 293 9.38 -5.53 -5.90
C ILE A 293 8.56 -6.60 -6.64
N LYS A 294 7.66 -6.20 -7.54
CA LYS A 294 6.88 -7.13 -8.36
C LYS A 294 7.78 -8.05 -9.18
N ALA A 295 8.81 -7.51 -9.82
CA ALA A 295 9.77 -8.29 -10.61
C ALA A 295 10.58 -9.25 -9.74
N ALA A 296 11.02 -8.83 -8.54
CA ALA A 296 11.73 -9.67 -7.59
C ALA A 296 10.88 -10.85 -7.11
N ASN A 297 9.60 -10.60 -6.77
CA ASN A 297 8.65 -11.64 -6.35
C ASN A 297 8.43 -12.69 -7.46
N ALA A 298 8.26 -12.24 -8.71
CA ALA A 298 8.12 -13.15 -9.85
C ALA A 298 9.38 -14.03 -10.05
N SER A 299 10.58 -13.44 -9.91
CA SER A 299 11.84 -14.15 -10.04
C SER A 299 12.05 -15.19 -8.93
N SER A 300 11.73 -14.85 -7.68
CA SER A 300 11.81 -15.75 -6.53
C SER A 300 10.86 -16.94 -6.67
N ALA A 301 9.63 -16.71 -7.14
CA ALA A 301 8.67 -17.77 -7.41
C ALA A 301 9.18 -18.76 -8.50
N ILE A 302 9.82 -18.25 -9.55
CA ILE A 302 10.45 -19.09 -10.60
C ILE A 302 11.62 -19.91 -10.03
N GLN A 303 12.46 -19.31 -9.18
CA GLN A 303 13.56 -20.03 -8.53
C GLN A 303 13.06 -21.15 -7.61
N THR A 304 12.01 -20.91 -6.83
CA THR A 304 11.39 -21.90 -5.95
C THR A 304 10.87 -23.09 -6.77
N LEU A 305 10.22 -22.85 -7.91
CA LEU A 305 9.78 -23.90 -8.83
C LEU A 305 10.96 -24.72 -9.38
N ASN A 306 12.08 -24.07 -9.67
CA ASN A 306 13.28 -24.73 -10.18
C ASN A 306 13.98 -25.58 -9.11
N HIS A 307 13.93 -25.21 -7.83
CA HIS A 307 14.57 -25.93 -6.72
C HIS A 307 13.75 -27.09 -6.16
N GLN A 308 12.43 -27.11 -6.35
CA GLN A 308 11.56 -28.15 -5.78
C GLN A 308 11.53 -29.48 -6.55
N SER A 309 12.26 -29.65 -7.66
CA SER A 309 12.28 -30.94 -8.36
C SER A 309 13.56 -31.27 -9.11
N PRO A 310 14.21 -32.37 -8.78
CA PRO A 310 15.17 -33.03 -9.68
C PRO A 310 14.48 -33.96 -10.70
N ILE A 311 13.16 -33.91 -10.88
CA ILE A 311 12.43 -34.90 -11.69
C ILE A 311 11.62 -34.26 -12.81
N THR A 312 11.95 -34.67 -14.03
CA THR A 312 11.21 -34.71 -15.29
C THR A 312 9.71 -34.40 -15.21
N ASN A 313 9.30 -33.33 -15.90
CA ASN A 313 7.90 -33.02 -16.21
C ASN A 313 6.98 -32.64 -15.03
N HIS A 314 7.31 -31.60 -14.28
CA HIS A 314 6.34 -30.98 -13.34
C HIS A 314 5.50 -29.93 -14.04
N LYS A 315 4.18 -30.01 -13.85
CA LYS A 315 3.24 -28.96 -14.24
C LYS A 315 2.93 -28.13 -13.01
N SER A 316 3.10 -26.81 -13.09
CA SER A 316 2.78 -25.87 -12.01
C SER A 316 1.99 -24.72 -12.56
N ILE A 317 1.01 -24.22 -11.79
CA ILE A 317 0.29 -23.00 -12.10
C ILE A 317 0.90 -21.88 -11.26
N LEU A 318 1.51 -20.91 -11.93
CA LEU A 318 2.06 -19.70 -11.31
C LEU A 318 1.29 -18.50 -11.87
N ASN A 319 0.72 -17.69 -11.00
CA ASN A 319 -0.08 -16.51 -11.37
C ASN A 319 -1.20 -16.82 -12.39
N GLY A 320 -1.88 -17.97 -12.23
CA GLY A 320 -2.90 -18.41 -13.15
C GLY A 320 -2.41 -18.91 -14.51
N GLN A 321 -1.10 -18.96 -14.75
CA GLN A 321 -0.49 -19.48 -15.96
C GLN A 321 0.12 -20.87 -15.72
N LEU A 322 -0.09 -21.78 -16.66
CA LEU A 322 0.49 -23.11 -16.62
C LEU A 322 1.94 -23.06 -17.10
N PHE A 323 2.85 -23.52 -16.24
CA PHE A 323 4.25 -23.75 -16.58
C PHE A 323 4.59 -25.23 -16.51
N ILE A 324 5.47 -25.65 -17.38
CA ILE A 324 5.99 -27.01 -17.45
C ILE A 324 7.49 -26.95 -17.21
N LEU A 325 7.95 -27.52 -16.11
CA LEU A 325 9.37 -27.75 -15.87
C LEU A 325 9.78 -29.06 -16.54
N ARG A 326 10.69 -29.00 -17.51
CA ARG A 326 11.24 -30.16 -18.24
C ARG A 326 12.75 -30.05 -18.31
N ASP A 327 13.45 -31.07 -17.83
CA ASP A 327 14.93 -31.15 -17.85
C ASP A 327 15.60 -29.88 -17.25
N GLY A 328 15.06 -29.38 -16.14
CA GLY A 328 15.55 -28.15 -15.47
C GLY A 328 15.28 -26.85 -16.24
N LYS A 329 14.42 -26.88 -17.26
CA LYS A 329 14.02 -25.72 -18.05
C LYS A 329 12.53 -25.48 -17.93
N LEU A 330 12.13 -24.22 -17.78
CA LEU A 330 10.74 -23.79 -17.65
C LEU A 330 10.16 -23.45 -19.03
N PHE A 331 8.95 -23.97 -19.30
CA PHE A 331 8.20 -23.71 -20.51
C PHE A 331 6.80 -23.19 -20.13
N ASN A 332 6.24 -22.30 -20.95
CA ASN A 332 4.84 -21.90 -20.82
C ASN A 332 3.87 -22.95 -21.41
N ALA A 333 2.57 -22.72 -21.28
CA ALA A 333 1.54 -23.64 -21.81
C ALA A 333 1.62 -23.84 -23.33
N GLN A 334 2.22 -22.91 -24.07
CA GLN A 334 2.43 -22.97 -25.52
C GLN A 334 3.75 -23.66 -25.89
N GLY A 335 4.52 -24.14 -24.91
CA GLY A 335 5.79 -24.82 -25.12
C GLY A 335 6.97 -23.88 -25.41
N ALA A 336 6.79 -22.56 -25.27
CA ALA A 336 7.89 -21.61 -25.35
C ALA A 336 8.70 -21.63 -24.04
N ARG A 337 10.03 -21.65 -24.15
CA ARG A 337 10.93 -21.58 -23.01
C ARG A 337 10.79 -20.21 -22.34
N VAL A 338 10.59 -20.22 -21.03
CA VAL A 338 10.61 -19.04 -20.16
C VAL A 338 11.92 -19.14 -19.37
N GLU A 339 12.76 -18.15 -19.48
CA GLU A 339 14.08 -18.16 -18.83
C GLU A 339 14.03 -18.38 -17.34
#